data_4f11a2679244d8ed2126c1eaa79a328e
#
_entry.id   4f11a2679244d8ed2126c1eaa79a328e
#
_cell.length_a   1.000
_cell.length_b   1.000
_cell.length_c   1.000
_cell.angle_alpha   90.00
_cell.angle_beta   90.00
_cell.angle_gamma   90.00
#
_symmetry.space_group_name_H-M   'P 1'
#
loop_
_entity.id
_entity.type
_entity.pdbx_description
1 polymer ?
#
loop_
_entity_poly.entity_id
_entity_poly.type
_entity_poly.pdbx_seq_one_letter_code
_entity_poly.pdbx_strand_id
1 'polypeptide(L)'
;RLALDGEYENQALPGLLQEWQKCRYHCYHRTGEREKLADVCEALLKGGEPDYYEEWKSLIPFDLKSVKIEQLLKEAPIKVYRKILLAENRVDLMAEACEKDPSELQLYFSALKCSPFAERATELYEDWILDTADRAFNRSEYAAVCQKLKTFSENSPIAARVLAQELREKFPRKRAFLEELKKVGF
;
A
#
# COMPACT_ATOMS: atom_id res chain seq x y z
N ARG A 1 -18.82 26.90 -12.17
CA ARG A 1 -20.20 26.87 -11.69
C ARG A 1 -20.85 25.51 -11.99
N LEU A 2 -20.92 25.05 -13.24
CA LEU A 2 -21.54 23.77 -13.63
C LEU A 2 -21.02 22.56 -12.83
N ALA A 3 -19.70 22.48 -12.54
CA ALA A 3 -19.13 21.38 -11.78
C ALA A 3 -19.57 21.40 -10.30
N LEU A 4 -19.73 22.58 -9.69
CA LEU A 4 -20.27 22.71 -8.34
C LEU A 4 -21.75 22.31 -8.26
N ASP A 5 -22.53 22.75 -9.25
CA ASP A 5 -23.95 22.38 -9.34
C ASP A 5 -24.09 20.86 -9.52
N GLY A 6 -23.23 20.23 -10.37
CA GLY A 6 -23.17 18.79 -10.56
C GLY A 6 -22.77 18.00 -9.31
N GLU A 7 -21.80 18.50 -8.50
CA GLU A 7 -21.45 17.90 -7.22
C GLU A 7 -22.62 17.94 -6.24
N TYR A 8 -23.31 19.06 -6.13
CA TYR A 8 -24.45 19.22 -5.24
C TYR A 8 -25.61 18.27 -5.60
N GLU A 9 -25.93 18.15 -6.88
CA GLU A 9 -26.99 17.27 -7.37
C GLU A 9 -26.67 15.78 -7.23
N ASN A 10 -25.39 15.41 -7.21
CA ASN A 10 -24.91 14.01 -7.24
C ASN A 10 -24.26 13.55 -5.94
N GLN A 11 -24.48 14.23 -4.82
CA GLN A 11 -23.88 13.87 -3.52
C GLN A 11 -24.17 12.41 -3.09
N ALA A 12 -25.31 11.86 -3.49
CA ALA A 12 -25.68 10.48 -3.21
C ALA A 12 -25.01 9.44 -4.15
N LEU A 13 -24.27 9.89 -5.16
CA LEU A 13 -23.66 9.04 -6.19
C LEU A 13 -22.13 9.25 -6.19
N PRO A 14 -21.37 8.52 -5.36
CA PRO A 14 -19.93 8.76 -5.15
C PRO A 14 -19.09 8.80 -6.43
N GLY A 15 -19.40 7.95 -7.41
CA GLY A 15 -18.67 7.92 -8.67
C GLY A 15 -18.87 9.19 -9.51
N LEU A 16 -20.10 9.70 -9.59
CA LEU A 16 -20.39 10.96 -10.29
C LEU A 16 -19.82 12.16 -9.52
N LEU A 17 -19.88 12.14 -8.20
CA LEU A 17 -19.27 13.18 -7.37
C LEU A 17 -17.76 13.30 -7.65
N GLN A 18 -17.05 12.19 -7.73
CA GLN A 18 -15.62 12.18 -8.06
C GLN A 18 -15.34 12.75 -9.46
N GLU A 19 -16.14 12.40 -10.47
CA GLU A 19 -15.98 12.94 -11.83
C GLU A 19 -16.17 14.47 -11.85
N TRP A 20 -17.14 15.02 -11.13
CA TRP A 20 -17.32 16.46 -11.01
C TRP A 20 -16.16 17.12 -10.25
N GLN A 21 -15.62 16.48 -9.21
CA GLN A 21 -14.43 16.92 -8.49
C GLN A 21 -13.20 16.96 -9.43
N LYS A 22 -13.01 15.95 -10.29
CA LYS A 22 -11.95 15.94 -11.31
C LYS A 22 -12.13 17.09 -12.32
N CYS A 23 -13.36 17.39 -12.74
CA CYS A 23 -13.64 18.55 -13.59
C CYS A 23 -13.23 19.87 -12.88
N ARG A 24 -13.56 20.05 -11.62
CA ARG A 24 -13.14 21.23 -10.83
C ARG A 24 -11.63 21.30 -10.69
N TYR A 25 -10.97 20.17 -10.40
CA TYR A 25 -9.52 20.09 -10.35
C TYR A 25 -8.89 20.63 -11.64
N HIS A 26 -9.30 20.15 -12.80
CA HIS A 26 -8.79 20.66 -14.08
C HIS A 26 -9.06 22.15 -14.32
N CYS A 27 -10.21 22.64 -13.90
CA CYS A 27 -10.53 24.07 -13.99
C CYS A 27 -9.57 24.90 -13.12
N TYR A 28 -9.43 24.56 -11.84
CA TYR A 28 -8.60 25.32 -10.90
C TYR A 28 -7.11 25.21 -11.20
N HIS A 29 -6.66 24.06 -11.67
CA HIS A 29 -5.30 23.88 -12.15
C HIS A 29 -4.98 24.83 -13.33
N ARG A 30 -5.90 24.98 -14.28
CA ARG A 30 -5.75 25.90 -15.44
C ARG A 30 -5.86 27.37 -15.08
N THR A 31 -6.69 27.73 -14.11
CA THR A 31 -6.89 29.13 -13.66
C THR A 31 -5.87 29.58 -12.62
N GLY A 32 -5.10 28.65 -12.03
CA GLY A 32 -4.10 28.96 -11.00
C GLY A 32 -4.71 29.30 -9.63
N GLU A 33 -5.95 28.88 -9.37
CA GLU A 33 -6.66 29.14 -8.11
C GLU A 33 -6.21 28.17 -7.03
N ARG A 34 -5.02 28.43 -6.45
CA ARG A 34 -4.29 27.49 -5.55
C ARG A 34 -5.09 27.01 -4.35
N GLU A 35 -5.82 27.88 -3.67
CA GLU A 35 -6.61 27.50 -2.47
C GLU A 35 -7.74 26.53 -2.86
N LYS A 36 -8.51 26.87 -3.89
CA LYS A 36 -9.57 25.98 -4.39
C LYS A 36 -9.05 24.68 -4.98
N LEU A 37 -7.85 24.72 -5.57
CA LEU A 37 -7.17 23.53 -6.05
C LEU A 37 -6.78 22.61 -4.89
N ALA A 38 -6.27 23.17 -3.77
CA ALA A 38 -5.96 22.38 -2.57
C ALA A 38 -7.22 21.73 -1.98
N ASP A 39 -8.33 22.47 -1.91
CA ASP A 39 -9.60 21.96 -1.39
C ASP A 39 -10.14 20.79 -2.23
N VAL A 40 -10.10 20.91 -3.56
CA VAL A 40 -10.58 19.81 -4.43
C VAL A 40 -9.64 18.61 -4.41
N CYS A 41 -8.33 18.80 -4.31
CA CYS A 41 -7.38 17.70 -4.12
C CYS A 41 -7.67 16.97 -2.79
N GLU A 42 -7.92 17.70 -1.68
CA GLU A 42 -8.29 17.09 -0.40
C GLU A 42 -9.60 16.30 -0.51
N ALA A 43 -10.60 16.80 -1.21
CA ALA A 43 -11.85 16.09 -1.44
C ALA A 43 -11.65 14.81 -2.25
N LEU A 44 -10.82 14.82 -3.29
CA LEU A 44 -10.47 13.65 -4.10
C LEU A 44 -9.69 12.62 -3.29
N LEU A 45 -8.76 13.05 -2.43
CA LEU A 45 -8.05 12.17 -1.50
C LEU A 45 -9.02 11.49 -0.52
N LYS A 46 -9.94 12.24 0.09
CA LYS A 46 -10.98 11.67 0.94
C LYS A 46 -11.93 10.75 0.16
N GLY A 47 -12.08 10.95 -1.13
CA GLY A 47 -12.79 10.08 -2.06
C GLY A 47 -12.03 8.80 -2.46
N GLY A 48 -10.75 8.66 -2.06
CA GLY A 48 -9.95 7.46 -2.32
C GLY A 48 -9.04 7.53 -3.55
N GLU A 49 -8.75 8.72 -4.06
CA GLU A 49 -7.87 8.98 -5.21
C GLU A 49 -6.45 9.38 -4.74
N PRO A 50 -5.50 8.44 -4.60
CA PRO A 50 -4.18 8.70 -4.02
C PRO A 50 -3.26 9.56 -4.89
N ASP A 51 -3.53 9.67 -6.19
CA ASP A 51 -2.65 10.33 -7.15
C ASP A 51 -2.57 11.86 -6.94
N TYR A 52 -3.55 12.43 -6.24
CA TYR A 52 -3.59 13.85 -5.93
C TYR A 52 -2.77 14.25 -4.70
N TYR A 53 -2.11 13.30 -4.02
CA TYR A 53 -1.42 13.56 -2.76
C TYR A 53 -0.24 14.53 -2.89
N GLU A 54 0.63 14.32 -3.85
CA GLU A 54 1.85 15.14 -4.02
C GLU A 54 1.50 16.57 -4.38
N GLU A 55 0.51 16.76 -5.25
CA GLU A 55 0.04 18.09 -5.61
C GLU A 55 -0.63 18.78 -4.44
N TRP A 56 -1.55 18.11 -3.75
CA TRP A 56 -2.17 18.62 -2.53
C TRP A 56 -1.13 19.07 -1.52
N LYS A 57 -0.13 18.23 -1.22
CA LYS A 57 0.95 18.53 -0.30
C LYS A 57 1.77 19.76 -0.72
N SER A 58 1.96 19.97 -2.02
CA SER A 58 2.68 21.12 -2.58
C SER A 58 1.93 22.45 -2.41
N LEU A 59 0.61 22.38 -2.33
CA LEU A 59 -0.28 23.53 -2.22
C LEU A 59 -0.46 24.01 -0.77
N ILE A 60 -0.24 23.14 0.22
CA ILE A 60 -0.40 23.46 1.65
C ILE A 60 0.77 24.31 2.15
N PRO A 61 0.50 25.38 2.91
CA PRO A 61 1.54 26.16 3.61
C PRO A 61 2.41 25.26 4.49
N PHE A 62 3.71 25.57 4.54
CA PHE A 62 4.69 24.74 5.22
C PHE A 62 4.38 24.48 6.69
N ASP A 63 3.93 25.51 7.40
CA ASP A 63 3.55 25.50 8.81
C ASP A 63 2.32 24.64 9.12
N LEU A 64 1.46 24.41 8.14
CA LEU A 64 0.25 23.59 8.27
C LEU A 64 0.40 22.16 7.77
N LYS A 65 1.49 21.82 7.05
CA LYS A 65 1.66 20.51 6.39
C LYS A 65 1.51 19.36 7.37
N SER A 66 2.25 19.38 8.47
CA SER A 66 2.23 18.29 9.44
C SER A 66 0.82 18.05 10.00
N VAL A 67 0.14 19.10 10.41
CA VAL A 67 -1.21 19.02 10.98
C VAL A 67 -2.21 18.49 9.96
N LYS A 68 -2.15 18.99 8.72
CA LYS A 68 -3.04 18.58 7.64
C LYS A 68 -2.82 17.11 7.23
N ILE A 69 -1.57 16.65 7.18
CA ILE A 69 -1.24 15.24 6.88
C ILE A 69 -1.77 14.33 7.98
N GLU A 70 -1.57 14.68 9.26
CA GLU A 70 -2.10 13.89 10.38
C GLU A 70 -3.63 13.85 10.41
N GLN A 71 -4.29 14.93 10.02
CA GLN A 71 -5.75 14.94 9.87
C GLN A 71 -6.20 14.02 8.75
N LEU A 72 -5.55 14.10 7.58
CA LEU A 72 -5.89 13.27 6.44
C LEU A 72 -5.67 11.79 6.74
N LEU A 73 -4.59 11.42 7.43
CA LEU A 73 -4.31 10.02 7.84
C LEU A 73 -5.44 9.40 8.68
N LYS A 74 -6.16 10.20 9.48
CA LYS A 74 -7.28 9.71 10.31
C LYS A 74 -8.54 9.40 9.51
N GLU A 75 -8.74 10.10 8.39
CA GLU A 75 -9.97 10.06 7.60
C GLU A 75 -9.79 9.35 6.25
N ALA A 76 -8.53 9.13 5.83
CA ALA A 76 -8.21 8.65 4.51
C ALA A 76 -8.67 7.19 4.27
N PRO A 77 -9.28 6.91 3.12
CA PRO A 77 -9.46 5.54 2.65
C PRO A 77 -8.12 4.81 2.53
N ILE A 78 -8.16 3.48 2.68
CA ILE A 78 -6.95 2.63 2.76
C ILE A 78 -5.93 2.87 1.64
N LYS A 79 -6.37 3.14 0.41
CA LYS A 79 -5.46 3.41 -0.72
C LYS A 79 -4.67 4.71 -0.52
N VAL A 80 -5.33 5.76 -0.05
CA VAL A 80 -4.71 7.06 0.23
C VAL A 80 -3.83 6.98 1.47
N TYR A 81 -4.29 6.30 2.51
CA TYR A 81 -3.52 6.04 3.73
C TYR A 81 -2.17 5.37 3.38
N ARG A 82 -2.19 4.28 2.61
CA ARG A 82 -0.98 3.59 2.14
C ARG A 82 -0.04 4.51 1.34
N LYS A 83 -0.59 5.34 0.45
CA LYS A 83 0.19 6.32 -0.32
C LYS A 83 0.88 7.32 0.59
N ILE A 84 0.18 7.85 1.59
CA ILE A 84 0.72 8.82 2.55
C ILE A 84 1.85 8.18 3.36
N LEU A 85 1.67 6.97 3.90
CA LEU A 85 2.72 6.29 4.66
C LEU A 85 4.02 6.16 3.88
N LEU A 86 3.93 5.76 2.61
CA LEU A 86 5.10 5.63 1.73
C LEU A 86 5.72 6.99 1.40
N ALA A 87 4.90 7.99 1.04
CA ALA A 87 5.38 9.32 0.66
C ALA A 87 6.03 10.08 1.83
N GLU A 88 5.54 9.86 3.07
CA GLU A 88 6.07 10.49 4.28
C GLU A 88 7.07 9.62 5.03
N ASN A 89 7.40 8.44 4.48
CA ASN A 89 8.31 7.45 5.09
C ASN A 89 7.93 7.16 6.57
N ARG A 90 6.63 6.97 6.85
CA ARG A 90 6.12 6.70 8.19
C ARG A 90 6.32 5.22 8.55
N VAL A 91 7.60 4.85 8.76
CA VAL A 91 8.01 3.46 9.06
C VAL A 91 7.41 2.93 10.36
N ASP A 92 7.12 3.77 11.32
CA ASP A 92 6.39 3.48 12.56
C ASP A 92 5.00 2.91 12.27
N LEU A 93 4.20 3.64 11.49
CA LEU A 93 2.84 3.24 11.11
C LEU A 93 2.82 2.09 10.10
N MET A 94 3.83 1.99 9.22
CA MET A 94 3.99 0.84 8.33
C MET A 94 4.25 -0.44 9.12
N ALA A 95 5.13 -0.41 10.14
CA ALA A 95 5.39 -1.55 11.00
C ALA A 95 4.14 -1.97 11.77
N GLU A 96 3.41 -1.01 12.34
CA GLU A 96 2.14 -1.27 13.03
C GLU A 96 1.08 -1.88 12.09
N ALA A 97 1.00 -1.41 10.84
CA ALA A 97 0.09 -1.98 9.84
C ALA A 97 0.45 -3.44 9.51
N CYS A 98 1.75 -3.76 9.36
CA CYS A 98 2.23 -5.12 9.10
C CYS A 98 1.99 -6.07 10.28
N GLU A 99 2.09 -5.59 11.52
CA GLU A 99 1.75 -6.40 12.71
C GLU A 99 0.25 -6.76 12.77
N LYS A 100 -0.62 -5.85 12.31
CA LYS A 100 -2.07 -6.09 12.23
C LYS A 100 -2.45 -6.99 11.06
N ASP A 101 -1.84 -6.77 9.91
CA ASP A 101 -2.06 -7.53 8.68
C ASP A 101 -0.72 -7.78 7.97
N PRO A 102 -0.15 -8.99 8.10
CA PRO A 102 1.12 -9.34 7.45
C PRO A 102 1.11 -9.21 5.92
N SER A 103 -0.06 -9.15 5.28
CA SER A 103 -0.13 -8.92 3.83
C SER A 103 0.38 -7.55 3.39
N GLU A 104 0.38 -6.55 4.29
CA GLU A 104 0.94 -5.22 4.08
C GLU A 104 2.48 -5.24 3.88
N LEU A 105 3.15 -6.32 4.29
CA LEU A 105 4.58 -6.52 4.04
C LEU A 105 4.92 -6.54 2.54
N GLN A 106 4.00 -6.95 1.67
CA GLN A 106 4.22 -6.87 0.22
C GLN A 106 4.45 -5.44 -0.25
N LEU A 107 3.86 -4.46 0.44
CA LEU A 107 3.96 -3.05 0.10
C LEU A 107 5.09 -2.34 0.84
N TYR A 108 5.26 -2.64 2.14
CA TYR A 108 6.12 -1.85 3.02
C TYR A 108 7.48 -2.47 3.31
N PHE A 109 7.70 -3.75 2.98
CA PHE A 109 8.91 -4.47 3.37
C PHE A 109 10.20 -3.79 2.92
N SER A 110 10.25 -3.26 1.69
CA SER A 110 11.42 -2.55 1.18
C SER A 110 11.77 -1.31 2.02
N ALA A 111 10.77 -0.54 2.45
CA ALA A 111 10.97 0.61 3.32
C ALA A 111 11.39 0.19 4.74
N LEU A 112 10.74 -0.85 5.28
CA LEU A 112 11.04 -1.36 6.62
C LEU A 112 12.44 -1.96 6.71
N LYS A 113 12.97 -2.58 5.66
CA LYS A 113 14.35 -3.12 5.61
C LYS A 113 15.44 -2.06 5.81
N CYS A 114 15.16 -0.80 5.48
CA CYS A 114 16.06 0.33 5.67
C CYS A 114 15.76 1.11 6.97
N SER A 115 15.02 0.55 7.90
CA SER A 115 14.54 1.19 9.12
C SER A 115 14.96 0.41 10.38
N PRO A 116 14.75 0.96 11.59
CA PRO A 116 14.96 0.23 12.84
C PRO A 116 14.07 -1.03 13.00
N PHE A 117 13.05 -1.18 12.18
CA PHE A 117 12.12 -2.32 12.19
C PHE A 117 12.55 -3.48 11.27
N ALA A 118 13.74 -3.42 10.66
CA ALA A 118 14.20 -4.36 9.63
C ALA A 118 14.20 -5.83 10.09
N GLU A 119 14.69 -6.09 11.28
CA GLU A 119 14.74 -7.45 11.87
C GLU A 119 13.32 -7.98 12.08
N ARG A 120 12.50 -7.21 12.79
CA ARG A 120 11.11 -7.59 13.07
C ARG A 120 10.27 -7.78 11.81
N ALA A 121 10.43 -6.91 10.82
CA ALA A 121 9.73 -7.06 9.54
C ALA A 121 10.16 -8.31 8.78
N THR A 122 11.44 -8.72 8.91
CA THR A 122 11.95 -9.95 8.30
C THR A 122 11.32 -11.18 8.96
N GLU A 123 11.36 -11.27 10.28
CA GLU A 123 10.71 -12.35 11.06
C GLU A 123 9.23 -12.48 10.70
N LEU A 124 8.51 -11.35 10.72
CA LEU A 124 7.08 -11.34 10.42
C LEU A 124 6.77 -11.80 8.98
N TYR A 125 7.67 -11.48 8.02
CA TYR A 125 7.50 -11.95 6.64
C TYR A 125 7.74 -13.46 6.51
N GLU A 126 8.77 -13.99 7.20
CA GLU A 126 9.07 -15.42 7.25
C GLU A 126 7.91 -16.19 7.88
N ASP A 127 7.42 -15.75 9.03
CA ASP A 127 6.26 -16.33 9.72
C ASP A 127 5.01 -16.33 8.82
N TRP A 128 4.77 -15.24 8.12
CA TRP A 128 3.63 -15.14 7.19
C TRP A 128 3.72 -16.12 6.02
N ILE A 129 4.94 -16.31 5.45
CA ILE A 129 5.16 -17.29 4.37
C ILE A 129 4.95 -18.70 4.91
N LEU A 130 5.52 -19.05 6.08
CA LEU A 130 5.37 -20.36 6.71
C LEU A 130 3.91 -20.68 7.02
N ASP A 131 3.19 -19.76 7.64
CA ASP A 131 1.77 -19.91 7.96
C ASP A 131 0.90 -20.07 6.68
N THR A 132 1.21 -19.31 5.62
CA THR A 132 0.53 -19.48 4.33
C THR A 132 0.83 -20.86 3.72
N ALA A 133 2.08 -21.36 3.83
CA ALA A 133 2.48 -22.67 3.31
C ALA A 133 1.84 -23.84 4.06
N ASP A 134 1.65 -23.68 5.39
CA ASP A 134 0.96 -24.68 6.21
C ASP A 134 -0.50 -24.85 5.78
N ARG A 135 -1.17 -23.76 5.47
CA ARG A 135 -2.59 -23.76 5.04
C ARG A 135 -2.79 -24.14 3.58
N ALA A 136 -1.74 -24.11 2.76
CA ALA A 136 -1.83 -24.39 1.34
C ALA A 136 -2.02 -25.89 1.08
N PHE A 137 -3.01 -26.26 0.22
CA PHE A 137 -3.33 -27.64 -0.10
C PHE A 137 -3.48 -27.92 -1.60
N ASN A 138 -3.46 -26.91 -2.46
CA ASN A 138 -3.56 -27.06 -3.90
C ASN A 138 -2.45 -26.27 -4.64
N ARG A 139 -2.29 -26.56 -5.94
CA ARG A 139 -1.21 -25.99 -6.76
C ARG A 139 -1.26 -24.47 -6.88
N SER A 140 -2.46 -23.88 -6.93
CA SER A 140 -2.63 -22.42 -7.00
C SER A 140 -2.14 -21.74 -5.72
N GLU A 141 -2.45 -22.33 -4.57
CA GLU A 141 -1.99 -21.82 -3.28
C GLU A 141 -0.49 -22.00 -3.10
N TYR A 142 0.08 -23.13 -3.56
CA TYR A 142 1.53 -23.32 -3.57
C TYR A 142 2.24 -22.27 -4.43
N ALA A 143 1.69 -21.97 -5.61
CA ALA A 143 2.22 -20.90 -6.46
C ALA A 143 2.15 -19.53 -5.78
N ALA A 144 1.09 -19.24 -5.03
CA ALA A 144 0.96 -18.00 -4.27
C ALA A 144 2.01 -17.89 -3.15
N VAL A 145 2.29 -18.98 -2.40
CA VAL A 145 3.39 -19.03 -1.41
C VAL A 145 4.73 -18.77 -2.09
N CYS A 146 5.00 -19.44 -3.21
CA CYS A 146 6.25 -19.28 -3.94
C CYS A 146 6.42 -17.87 -4.49
N GLN A 147 5.34 -17.20 -4.91
CA GLN A 147 5.39 -15.80 -5.34
C GLN A 147 5.70 -14.86 -4.17
N LYS A 148 5.15 -15.09 -2.97
CA LYS A 148 5.51 -14.33 -1.77
C LYS A 148 7.00 -14.49 -1.43
N LEU A 149 7.50 -15.72 -1.48
CA LEU A 149 8.92 -16.02 -1.24
C LEU A 149 9.82 -15.32 -2.28
N LYS A 150 9.42 -15.26 -3.53
CA LYS A 150 10.12 -14.53 -4.58
C LYS A 150 10.18 -13.04 -4.29
N THR A 151 9.05 -12.41 -3.94
CA THR A 151 9.01 -10.99 -3.57
C THR A 151 9.86 -10.72 -2.31
N PHE A 152 9.82 -11.60 -1.32
CA PHE A 152 10.68 -11.52 -0.14
C PHE A 152 12.18 -11.56 -0.52
N SER A 153 12.55 -12.41 -1.48
CA SER A 153 13.93 -12.56 -1.93
C SER A 153 14.52 -11.33 -2.62
N GLU A 154 13.70 -10.45 -3.17
CA GLU A 154 14.13 -9.20 -3.80
C GLU A 154 14.81 -8.27 -2.80
N ASN A 155 14.40 -8.31 -1.52
CA ASN A 155 14.94 -7.48 -0.45
C ASN A 155 15.76 -8.27 0.59
N SER A 156 15.63 -9.60 0.64
CA SER A 156 16.29 -10.47 1.62
C SER A 156 16.71 -11.81 0.99
N PRO A 157 17.65 -11.83 0.03
CA PRO A 157 17.97 -13.04 -0.74
C PRO A 157 18.57 -14.16 0.10
N ILE A 158 19.32 -13.85 1.15
CA ILE A 158 19.91 -14.87 2.05
C ILE A 158 18.82 -15.52 2.89
N ALA A 159 18.00 -14.72 3.57
CA ALA A 159 16.89 -15.21 4.39
C ALA A 159 15.90 -16.03 3.55
N ALA A 160 15.57 -15.58 2.34
CA ALA A 160 14.70 -16.32 1.43
C ALA A 160 15.24 -17.70 1.04
N ARG A 161 16.56 -17.86 0.88
CA ARG A 161 17.17 -19.18 0.60
C ARG A 161 17.08 -20.11 1.80
N VAL A 162 17.33 -19.58 3.00
CA VAL A 162 17.18 -20.35 4.26
C VAL A 162 15.74 -20.81 4.40
N LEU A 163 14.78 -19.90 4.24
CA LEU A 163 13.36 -20.20 4.32
C LEU A 163 12.90 -21.22 3.24
N ALA A 164 13.41 -21.09 2.02
CA ALA A 164 13.14 -22.06 0.95
C ALA A 164 13.62 -23.46 1.29
N GLN A 165 14.78 -23.58 1.95
CA GLN A 165 15.29 -24.85 2.43
C GLN A 165 14.41 -25.43 3.55
N GLU A 166 14.01 -24.62 4.50
CA GLU A 166 13.09 -25.01 5.56
C GLU A 166 11.75 -25.52 5.00
N LEU A 167 11.18 -24.81 4.02
CA LEU A 167 9.95 -25.22 3.33
C LEU A 167 10.09 -26.59 2.65
N ARG A 168 11.26 -26.87 2.03
CA ARG A 168 11.52 -28.20 1.43
C ARG A 168 11.59 -29.31 2.48
N GLU A 169 12.24 -29.04 3.61
CA GLU A 169 12.38 -30.01 4.71
C GLU A 169 11.04 -30.25 5.42
N LYS A 170 10.24 -29.21 5.56
CA LYS A 170 8.91 -29.29 6.18
C LYS A 170 7.89 -30.02 5.29
N PHE A 171 7.97 -29.87 3.96
CA PHE A 171 7.00 -30.41 3.01
C PHE A 171 7.58 -31.38 1.97
N PRO A 172 8.37 -32.40 2.34
CA PRO A 172 9.09 -33.26 1.39
C PRO A 172 8.16 -34.11 0.51
N ARG A 173 6.91 -34.33 0.93
CA ARG A 173 5.91 -35.12 0.20
C ARG A 173 5.00 -34.31 -0.70
N LYS A 174 4.98 -32.97 -0.61
CA LYS A 174 4.16 -32.08 -1.45
C LYS A 174 4.86 -31.82 -2.80
N ARG A 175 4.91 -32.82 -3.71
CA ARG A 175 5.64 -32.73 -4.99
C ARG A 175 5.30 -31.49 -5.80
N ALA A 176 4.00 -31.15 -5.91
CA ALA A 176 3.55 -29.94 -6.63
C ALA A 176 4.12 -28.66 -6.03
N PHE A 177 4.23 -28.58 -4.70
CA PHE A 177 4.84 -27.44 -4.02
C PHE A 177 6.34 -27.32 -4.35
N LEU A 178 7.08 -28.43 -4.30
CA LEU A 178 8.50 -28.47 -4.65
C LEU A 178 8.75 -28.08 -6.12
N GLU A 179 7.84 -28.42 -7.02
CA GLU A 179 7.89 -27.99 -8.42
C GLU A 179 7.69 -26.48 -8.54
N GLU A 180 6.74 -25.88 -7.79
CA GLU A 180 6.52 -24.42 -7.80
C GLU A 180 7.71 -23.66 -7.21
N LEU A 181 8.34 -24.16 -6.14
CA LEU A 181 9.58 -23.58 -5.59
C LEU A 181 10.71 -23.53 -6.63
N LYS A 182 10.90 -24.61 -7.40
CA LYS A 182 11.90 -24.64 -8.49
C LYS A 182 11.63 -23.62 -9.58
N LYS A 183 10.34 -23.38 -9.92
CA LYS A 183 9.97 -22.39 -10.95
C LYS A 183 10.35 -20.96 -10.59
N VAL A 184 10.33 -20.62 -9.30
CA VAL A 184 10.70 -19.30 -8.81
C VAL A 184 12.17 -19.15 -8.44
N GLY A 185 12.96 -20.20 -8.69
CA GLY A 185 14.42 -20.17 -8.53
C GLY A 185 14.96 -20.66 -7.19
N PHE A 186 14.12 -21.38 -6.44
CA PHE A 186 14.49 -22.06 -5.20
C PHE A 186 14.40 -23.58 -5.32
#